data_4db51ad2d886c417da8b9fc03c884fbb
#
_entry.id   4db51ad2d886c417da8b9fc03c884fbb
#
_cell.length_a   1.000
_cell.length_b   1.000
_cell.length_c   1.000
_cell.angle_alpha   90.00
_cell.angle_beta   90.00
_cell.angle_gamma   90.00
#
_symmetry.space_group_name_H-M   'P 1'
#
loop_
_entity.id
_entity.type
_entity.pdbx_description
1 polymer ?
#
loop_
_entity_poly.entity_id
_entity_poly.type
_entity_poly.pdbx_seq_one_letter_code
_entity_poly.pdbx_strand_id
1 'polypeptide(L)'
;VNLPKALYKGFIASGVHVPDYGTALMTVSDKDKEEIIPLAKRLISLGYHIVATTGTGKALEAEGIKVDVIEKINENSNDILDAIRDGRINLVINTMTEGKTSETDGFLIRREAVENNIPCLTSLDTAEALLQAMETIHFQLEDMSK
;
A
#
# COMPACT_ATOMS: atom_id res chain seq x y z
N VAL A 1 -16.99 -19.77 0.79
CA VAL A 1 -16.71 -18.40 1.17
C VAL A 1 -15.51 -17.89 0.39
N ASN A 2 -15.67 -16.73 -0.20
CA ASN A 2 -14.59 -16.07 -0.91
C ASN A 2 -13.71 -15.33 0.09
N LEU A 3 -12.50 -15.82 0.36
CA LEU A 3 -11.60 -15.26 1.35
C LEU A 3 -11.25 -13.77 1.09
N PRO A 4 -10.91 -13.34 -0.14
CA PRO A 4 -10.64 -11.92 -0.37
C PRO A 4 -11.81 -10.99 -0.05
N LYS A 5 -13.03 -11.43 -0.35
CA LYS A 5 -14.23 -10.65 -0.04
C LYS A 5 -14.46 -10.55 1.47
N ALA A 6 -14.21 -11.64 2.19
CA ALA A 6 -14.32 -11.64 3.65
C ALA A 6 -13.29 -10.72 4.29
N LEU A 7 -12.05 -10.69 3.77
CA LEU A 7 -11.01 -9.81 4.25
C LEU A 7 -11.38 -8.34 4.07
N TYR A 8 -11.94 -7.98 2.92
CA TYR A 8 -12.38 -6.62 2.65
C TYR A 8 -13.48 -6.17 3.62
N LYS A 9 -14.45 -7.05 3.87
CA LYS A 9 -15.49 -6.77 4.85
C LYS A 9 -14.92 -6.59 6.25
N GLY A 10 -13.90 -7.34 6.60
CA GLY A 10 -13.22 -7.21 7.89
C GLY A 10 -12.59 -5.83 8.07
N PHE A 11 -11.96 -5.29 7.03
CA PHE A 11 -11.41 -3.94 7.07
C PHE A 11 -12.51 -2.91 7.32
N ILE A 12 -13.61 -3.01 6.61
CA ILE A 12 -14.73 -2.08 6.77
C ILE A 12 -15.32 -2.18 8.17
N ALA A 13 -15.50 -3.39 8.68
CA ALA A 13 -16.08 -3.61 10.00
C ALA A 13 -15.21 -3.06 11.13
N SER A 14 -13.89 -3.02 10.93
CA SER A 14 -12.96 -2.49 11.93
C SER A 14 -12.88 -0.96 11.91
N GLY A 15 -13.64 -0.29 11.05
CA GLY A 15 -13.62 1.16 10.92
C GLY A 15 -12.54 1.70 10.00
N VAL A 16 -11.76 0.81 9.38
CA VAL A 16 -10.74 1.21 8.42
C VAL A 16 -11.35 1.23 7.03
N HIS A 17 -11.29 2.37 6.38
CA HIS A 17 -11.85 2.54 5.04
C HIS A 17 -10.77 2.30 3.98
N VAL A 18 -11.05 1.40 3.04
CA VAL A 18 -10.18 1.16 1.88
C VAL A 18 -10.87 1.79 0.67
N PRO A 19 -10.38 2.93 0.17
CA PRO A 19 -11.02 3.60 -0.95
C PRO A 19 -10.85 2.84 -2.26
N ASP A 20 -11.78 3.05 -3.20
CA ASP A 20 -11.72 2.42 -4.52
C ASP A 20 -10.59 3.00 -5.38
N TYR A 21 -10.11 4.16 -5.04
CA TYR A 21 -9.01 4.82 -5.73
C TYR A 21 -8.24 5.67 -4.72
N GLY A 22 -7.08 6.12 -5.10
CA GLY A 22 -6.30 6.97 -4.22
C GLY A 22 -4.82 6.80 -4.46
N THR A 23 -4.04 6.95 -3.40
CA THR A 23 -2.58 6.83 -3.46
C THR A 23 -2.12 5.74 -2.52
N ALA A 24 -1.34 4.81 -3.03
CA ALA A 24 -0.74 3.74 -2.26
C ALA A 24 0.76 4.02 -2.07
N LEU A 25 1.20 3.98 -0.83
CA LEU A 25 2.63 4.07 -0.50
C LEU A 25 3.19 2.66 -0.44
N MET A 26 4.25 2.42 -1.21
CA MET A 26 4.94 1.14 -1.19
C MET A 26 6.36 1.33 -0.70
N THR A 27 6.69 0.61 0.37
CA THR A 27 8.05 0.56 0.88
C THR A 27 8.29 -0.86 1.36
N VAL A 28 9.06 -1.61 0.58
CA VAL A 28 9.21 -3.05 0.80
C VAL A 28 10.68 -3.42 0.96
N SER A 29 10.91 -4.54 1.65
CA SER A 29 12.26 -5.08 1.81
C SER A 29 12.80 -5.56 0.47
N ASP A 30 14.12 -5.68 0.37
CA ASP A 30 14.78 -6.08 -0.88
C ASP A 30 14.26 -7.41 -1.43
N LYS A 31 13.97 -8.35 -0.54
CA LYS A 31 13.48 -9.68 -0.95
C LYS A 31 12.09 -9.62 -1.59
N ASP A 32 11.34 -8.56 -1.33
CA ASP A 32 9.96 -8.43 -1.79
C ASP A 32 9.82 -7.55 -3.03
N LYS A 33 10.91 -6.94 -3.51
CA LYS A 33 10.82 -5.98 -4.61
C LYS A 33 10.33 -6.58 -5.92
N GLU A 34 10.67 -7.83 -6.21
CA GLU A 34 10.17 -8.48 -7.42
C GLU A 34 8.67 -8.78 -7.32
N GLU A 35 8.22 -9.23 -6.16
CA GLU A 35 6.82 -9.61 -5.97
C GLU A 35 5.88 -8.40 -5.92
N ILE A 36 6.39 -7.23 -5.54
CA ILE A 36 5.57 -6.03 -5.49
C ILE A 36 5.22 -5.49 -6.87
N ILE A 37 6.00 -5.82 -7.89
CA ILE A 37 5.81 -5.31 -9.25
C ILE A 37 4.42 -5.63 -9.80
N PRO A 38 3.97 -6.91 -9.83
CA PRO A 38 2.63 -7.20 -10.32
C PRO A 38 1.53 -6.59 -9.46
N LEU A 39 1.75 -6.46 -8.15
CA LEU A 39 0.77 -5.84 -7.27
C LEU A 39 0.62 -4.35 -7.61
N ALA A 40 1.72 -3.66 -7.88
CA ALA A 40 1.69 -2.25 -8.24
C ALA A 40 0.93 -2.05 -9.56
N LYS A 41 1.16 -2.90 -10.54
CA LYS A 41 0.46 -2.84 -11.83
C LYS A 41 -1.05 -3.01 -11.65
N ARG A 42 -1.46 -3.93 -10.79
CA ARG A 42 -2.87 -4.19 -10.53
C ARG A 42 -3.53 -2.99 -9.81
N LEU A 43 -2.84 -2.39 -8.85
CA LEU A 43 -3.34 -1.20 -8.16
C LEU A 43 -3.53 -0.03 -9.13
N ILE A 44 -2.60 0.18 -10.02
CA ILE A 44 -2.71 1.22 -11.04
C ILE A 44 -3.93 0.97 -11.92
N SER A 45 -4.18 -0.29 -12.29
CA SER A 45 -5.35 -0.66 -13.08
C SER A 45 -6.66 -0.36 -12.35
N LEU A 46 -6.64 -0.34 -11.02
CA LEU A 46 -7.80 -0.01 -10.21
C LEU A 46 -7.97 1.49 -9.98
N GLY A 47 -7.02 2.29 -10.44
CA GLY A 47 -7.11 3.74 -10.30
C GLY A 47 -6.18 4.32 -9.23
N TYR A 48 -5.32 3.52 -8.66
CA TYR A 48 -4.38 4.01 -7.64
C TYR A 48 -3.15 4.65 -8.26
N HIS A 49 -2.68 5.70 -7.61
CA HIS A 49 -1.38 6.30 -7.86
C HIS A 49 -0.37 5.68 -6.89
N ILE A 50 0.83 5.41 -7.37
CA ILE A 50 1.86 4.76 -6.54
C ILE A 50 2.91 5.77 -6.12
N VAL A 51 3.18 5.79 -4.82
CA VAL A 51 4.30 6.52 -4.22
C VAL A 51 5.20 5.48 -3.57
N ALA A 52 6.49 5.59 -3.74
CA ALA A 52 7.42 4.60 -3.21
C ALA A 52 8.70 5.26 -2.71
N THR A 53 9.35 4.63 -1.73
CA THR A 53 10.67 5.06 -1.31
C THR A 53 11.69 4.78 -2.42
N THR A 54 12.86 5.42 -2.35
CA THR A 54 13.85 5.41 -3.43
C THR A 54 14.18 3.99 -3.94
N GLY A 55 14.49 3.07 -3.05
CA GLY A 55 14.84 1.71 -3.45
C GLY A 55 13.70 0.95 -4.10
N THR A 56 12.51 1.04 -3.52
CA THR A 56 11.30 0.41 -4.06
C THR A 56 10.92 1.09 -5.38
N GLY A 57 10.99 2.41 -5.42
CA GLY A 57 10.68 3.17 -6.62
C GLY A 57 11.55 2.81 -7.80
N LYS A 58 12.85 2.63 -7.57
CA LYS A 58 13.78 2.22 -8.63
C LYS A 58 13.41 0.86 -9.21
N ALA A 59 13.03 -0.09 -8.36
CA ALA A 59 12.62 -1.42 -8.81
C ALA A 59 11.37 -1.34 -9.68
N LEU A 60 10.40 -0.50 -9.30
CA LEU A 60 9.16 -0.32 -10.07
C LEU A 60 9.43 0.41 -11.38
N GLU A 61 10.24 1.45 -11.37
CA GLU A 61 10.55 2.20 -12.58
C GLU A 61 11.32 1.36 -13.59
N ALA A 62 12.16 0.45 -13.13
CA ALA A 62 12.91 -0.47 -14.00
C ALA A 62 11.97 -1.36 -14.81
N GLU A 63 10.75 -1.59 -14.33
CA GLU A 63 9.74 -2.39 -15.02
C GLU A 63 8.73 -1.52 -15.77
N GLY A 64 9.03 -0.24 -15.95
CA GLY A 64 8.18 0.68 -16.69
C GLY A 64 6.96 1.18 -15.94
N ILE A 65 6.93 1.01 -14.63
CA ILE A 65 5.82 1.45 -13.79
C ILE A 65 6.04 2.91 -13.39
N LYS A 66 5.03 3.74 -13.61
CA LYS A 66 5.08 5.14 -13.24
C LYS A 66 4.82 5.31 -11.74
N VAL A 67 5.80 5.82 -11.02
CA VAL A 67 5.69 6.05 -9.58
C VAL A 67 6.27 7.41 -9.23
N ASP A 68 5.79 7.97 -8.12
CA ASP A 68 6.44 9.13 -7.51
C ASP A 68 7.33 8.62 -6.38
N VAL A 69 8.56 9.09 -6.36
CA VAL A 69 9.52 8.68 -5.35
C VAL A 69 9.50 9.67 -4.19
N ILE A 70 9.44 9.14 -2.97
CA ILE A 70 9.47 9.92 -1.76
C ILE A 70 10.69 9.50 -0.93
N GLU A 71 11.33 10.45 -0.29
CA GLU A 71 12.53 10.16 0.49
C GLU A 71 12.21 9.37 1.75
N LYS A 72 13.13 8.48 2.12
CA LYS A 72 13.02 7.77 3.39
C LYS A 72 13.09 8.75 4.55
N ILE A 73 12.50 8.35 5.68
CA ILE A 73 12.56 9.13 6.90
C ILE A 73 14.01 9.26 7.37
N ASN A 74 14.44 10.49 7.63
CA ASN A 74 15.76 10.74 8.17
C ASN A 74 15.72 12.06 8.98
N GLU A 75 16.87 12.52 9.46
CA GLU A 75 16.95 13.74 10.27
C GLU A 75 16.43 14.97 9.55
N ASN A 76 16.48 14.98 8.22
CA ASN A 76 16.11 16.11 7.40
C ASN A 76 14.79 15.97 6.66
N SER A 77 14.12 14.80 6.77
CA SER A 77 12.90 14.59 6.02
C SER A 77 11.93 13.70 6.77
N ASN A 78 10.70 14.18 6.92
CA ASN A 78 9.57 13.42 7.45
C ASN A 78 8.44 13.36 6.42
N ASP A 79 8.78 13.50 5.13
CA ASP A 79 7.80 13.61 4.06
C ASP A 79 6.80 12.45 4.04
N ILE A 80 7.26 11.23 4.31
CA ILE A 80 6.39 10.05 4.35
C ILE A 80 5.35 10.19 5.46
N LEU A 81 5.79 10.55 6.66
CA LEU A 81 4.90 10.68 7.82
C LEU A 81 3.91 11.82 7.60
N ASP A 82 4.37 12.94 7.05
CA ASP A 82 3.52 14.06 6.75
C ASP A 82 2.47 13.71 5.69
N ALA A 83 2.86 12.96 4.67
CA ALA A 83 1.93 12.53 3.63
C ALA A 83 0.81 11.64 4.19
N ILE A 84 1.15 10.75 5.12
CA ILE A 84 0.18 9.89 5.78
C ILE A 84 -0.75 10.74 6.65
N ARG A 85 -0.19 11.63 7.44
CA ARG A 85 -0.95 12.49 8.37
C ARG A 85 -1.89 13.44 7.63
N ASP A 86 -1.45 13.96 6.49
CA ASP A 86 -2.22 14.93 5.70
C ASP A 86 -3.29 14.29 4.82
N GLY A 87 -3.40 12.97 4.83
CA GLY A 87 -4.40 12.29 4.02
C GLY A 87 -4.03 12.12 2.55
N ARG A 88 -2.75 12.35 2.19
CA ARG A 88 -2.29 12.17 0.82
C ARG A 88 -2.05 10.70 0.47
N ILE A 89 -1.95 9.84 1.49
CA ILE A 89 -1.77 8.40 1.33
C ILE A 89 -3.03 7.70 1.83
N ASN A 90 -3.56 6.79 1.04
CA ASN A 90 -4.81 6.09 1.34
C ASN A 90 -4.62 4.61 1.66
N LEU A 91 -3.47 4.05 1.30
CA LEU A 91 -3.14 2.65 1.53
C LEU A 91 -1.62 2.55 1.67
N VAL A 92 -1.16 1.76 2.63
CA VAL A 92 0.27 1.55 2.84
C VAL A 92 0.58 0.06 2.70
N ILE A 93 1.57 -0.26 1.87
CA ILE A 93 2.13 -1.60 1.79
C ILE A 93 3.59 -1.47 2.24
N ASN A 94 3.86 -1.96 3.44
CA ASN A 94 5.14 -1.76 4.11
C ASN A 94 5.64 -3.08 4.67
N THR A 95 6.52 -3.75 3.93
CA THR A 95 7.14 -4.98 4.44
C THR A 95 8.44 -4.61 5.14
N MET A 96 8.60 -5.12 6.34
CA MET A 96 9.75 -4.78 7.18
C MET A 96 10.90 -5.76 6.99
N THR A 97 12.11 -5.26 7.06
CA THR A 97 13.30 -6.10 7.03
C THR A 97 13.48 -6.75 8.40
N GLU A 98 13.77 -8.06 8.40
CA GLU A 98 14.03 -8.79 9.64
C GLU A 98 15.19 -8.17 10.41
N GLY A 99 15.09 -8.20 11.72
CA GLY A 99 16.13 -7.68 12.60
C GLY A 99 16.12 -6.18 12.80
N LYS A 100 15.19 -5.47 12.19
CA LYS A 100 15.06 -4.04 12.40
C LYS A 100 14.37 -3.74 13.75
N THR A 101 14.80 -2.65 14.37
CA THR A 101 14.25 -2.22 15.65
C THR A 101 12.98 -1.40 15.45
N SER A 102 12.31 -1.07 16.56
CA SER A 102 11.11 -0.24 16.53
C SER A 102 11.36 1.20 16.07
N GLU A 103 12.62 1.60 15.95
CA GLU A 103 12.99 2.95 15.52
C GLU A 103 13.19 3.04 14.00
N THR A 104 12.98 1.93 13.28
CA THR A 104 13.14 1.92 11.82
C THR A 104 12.01 2.65 11.13
N ASP A 105 12.27 3.08 9.89
CA ASP A 105 11.27 3.75 9.06
C ASP A 105 9.99 2.93 8.93
N GLY A 106 10.11 1.60 8.78
CA GLY A 106 8.96 0.74 8.65
C GLY A 106 8.02 0.79 9.85
N PHE A 107 8.60 0.80 11.05
CA PHE A 107 7.81 0.90 12.27
C PHE A 107 7.09 2.25 12.36
N LEU A 108 7.81 3.33 12.06
CA LEU A 108 7.24 4.68 12.11
C LEU A 108 6.12 4.86 11.09
N ILE A 109 6.28 4.33 9.88
CA ILE A 109 5.26 4.38 8.85
C ILE A 109 4.00 3.63 9.30
N ARG A 110 4.17 2.43 9.82
CA ARG A 110 3.05 1.62 10.29
C ARG A 110 2.30 2.33 11.41
N ARG A 111 3.02 2.87 12.38
CA ARG A 111 2.43 3.56 13.51
C ARG A 111 1.60 4.77 13.05
N GLU A 112 2.17 5.57 12.16
CA GLU A 112 1.47 6.75 11.65
C GLU A 112 0.22 6.37 10.87
N ALA A 113 0.30 5.31 10.05
CA ALA A 113 -0.86 4.82 9.31
C ALA A 113 -1.97 4.37 10.25
N VAL A 114 -1.63 3.60 11.28
CA VAL A 114 -2.61 3.12 12.25
C VAL A 114 -3.26 4.28 13.00
N GLU A 115 -2.48 5.26 13.43
CA GLU A 115 -2.99 6.43 14.13
C GLU A 115 -3.93 7.27 13.28
N ASN A 116 -3.78 7.24 11.96
CA ASN A 116 -4.61 8.00 11.04
C ASN A 116 -5.64 7.14 10.32
N ASN A 117 -5.88 5.93 10.80
CA ASN A 117 -6.88 4.99 10.25
C ASN A 117 -6.66 4.66 8.78
N ILE A 118 -5.40 4.56 8.37
CA ILE A 118 -5.03 4.19 7.01
C ILE A 118 -4.60 2.72 7.02
N PRO A 119 -5.16 1.89 6.12
CA PRO A 119 -4.77 0.48 6.05
C PRO A 119 -3.27 0.34 5.80
N CYS A 120 -2.61 -0.45 6.62
CA CYS A 120 -1.19 -0.72 6.49
C CYS A 120 -0.97 -2.23 6.42
N LEU A 121 -0.56 -2.70 5.25
CA LEU A 121 -0.34 -4.12 5.01
C LEU A 121 1.14 -4.42 5.15
N THR A 122 1.46 -5.35 6.02
CA THR A 122 2.85 -5.66 6.37
C THR A 122 3.36 -6.95 5.73
N SER A 123 2.53 -7.61 4.93
CA SER A 123 2.95 -8.78 4.16
C SER A 123 2.35 -8.73 2.76
N LEU A 124 3.04 -9.34 1.81
CA LEU A 124 2.54 -9.39 0.43
C LEU A 124 1.36 -10.32 0.29
N ASP A 125 1.27 -11.36 1.12
CA ASP A 125 0.11 -12.25 1.11
C ASP A 125 -1.16 -11.50 1.45
N THR A 126 -1.12 -10.66 2.47
CA THR A 126 -2.26 -9.83 2.86
C THR A 126 -2.59 -8.81 1.77
N ALA A 127 -1.56 -8.22 1.17
CA ALA A 127 -1.75 -7.26 0.08
C ALA A 127 -2.41 -7.93 -1.12
N GLU A 128 -1.97 -9.14 -1.47
CA GLU A 128 -2.56 -9.90 -2.57
C GLU A 128 -4.03 -10.20 -2.31
N ALA A 129 -4.36 -10.65 -1.09
CA ALA A 129 -5.74 -10.98 -0.73
C ALA A 129 -6.65 -9.75 -0.78
N LEU A 130 -6.17 -8.62 -0.27
CA LEU A 130 -6.93 -7.38 -0.31
C LEU A 130 -7.16 -6.92 -1.75
N LEU A 131 -6.12 -7.00 -2.57
CA LEU A 131 -6.18 -6.59 -3.95
C LEU A 131 -7.17 -7.44 -4.75
N GLN A 132 -7.20 -8.76 -4.51
CA GLN A 132 -8.20 -9.64 -5.12
C GLN A 132 -9.62 -9.23 -4.73
N ALA A 133 -9.82 -8.87 -3.47
CA ALA A 133 -11.14 -8.42 -2.99
C ALA A 133 -11.55 -7.12 -3.68
N MET A 134 -10.64 -6.19 -3.82
CA MET A 134 -10.90 -4.91 -4.48
C MET A 134 -11.22 -5.11 -5.96
N GLU A 135 -10.49 -5.98 -6.63
CA GLU A 135 -10.72 -6.29 -8.04
C GLU A 135 -12.09 -6.95 -8.24
N THR A 136 -12.45 -7.88 -7.38
CA THR A 136 -13.75 -8.56 -7.45
C THR A 136 -14.89 -7.55 -7.30
N ILE A 137 -14.81 -6.67 -6.33
CA ILE A 137 -15.84 -5.66 -6.08
C ILE A 137 -15.92 -4.67 -7.25
N HIS A 138 -14.77 -4.24 -7.75
CA HIS A 138 -14.70 -3.32 -8.88
C HIS A 138 -15.41 -3.89 -10.11
N PHE A 139 -15.13 -5.15 -10.46
CA PHE A 139 -15.75 -5.79 -11.61
C PHE A 139 -17.25 -6.01 -11.41
N GLN A 140 -17.69 -6.32 -10.20
CA GLN A 140 -19.10 -6.45 -9.90
C GLN A 140 -19.85 -5.13 -10.10
N LEU A 141 -19.26 -4.02 -9.68
CA LEU A 141 -19.85 -2.69 -9.84
C LEU A 141 -19.94 -2.30 -11.32
N GLU A 142 -18.93 -2.64 -12.12
CA GLU A 142 -18.96 -2.38 -13.55
C GLU A 142 -20.09 -3.15 -14.22
N ASP A 143 -20.29 -4.42 -13.88
CA ASP A 143 -21.36 -5.23 -14.43
C ASP A 143 -22.73 -4.65 -14.08
N MET A 144 -22.89 -4.14 -12.88
CA MET A 144 -24.15 -3.53 -12.45
C MET A 144 -24.47 -2.21 -13.17
N SER A 145 -23.44 -1.53 -13.65
CA SER A 145 -23.61 -0.24 -14.32
C SER A 145 -23.86 -0.35 -15.81
N LYS A 146 -23.83 -1.55 -16.38
CA LYS A 146 -24.08 -1.78 -17.81
C LYS A 146 -25.55 -1.89 -18.16
#